data_018931e6cfc912411aaf67812d33b5d1
#
_entry.id   018931e6cfc912411aaf67812d33b5d1
#
_cell.length_a   1.000
_cell.length_b   1.000
_cell.length_c   1.000
_cell.angle_alpha   90.00
_cell.angle_beta   90.00
_cell.angle_gamma   90.00
#
_symmetry.space_group_name_H-M   'P 1'
#
loop_
_entity.id
_entity.type
_entity.pdbx_description
1 polymer ?
#
loop_
_entity_poly.entity_id
_entity_poly.type
_entity_poly.pdbx_seq_one_letter_code
_entity_poly.pdbx_strand_id
1 'polypeptide(L)'
;MKNILMIAAFATLVGLTGCVKDNEFLDVQPTSIIPQDVAFSDPNLVLSILGDLYNRYYDFSGLDNGWQSFADFSESFPSENGSSYIVQRTGWSYDSWNTWDYSYIRDLNLFIERDSAATELDPSDKARFLAEGRFLRASYYFEMVKRMGGVPLVTSSLEYDPTKGGVDAIQFPRAKESDIYDFVINEAEAIKNDLPADANEKSRASKAAALAMESRAALYAGSIAKYGAKTPAVSLPGGEVGIDASKADHYYTIALTAAQEIISGSAGAYALYNRGGDLSDNFANLFLDKNSAETIFFEDFKTGGKTHGFTTNDQPYSLSEEGGDAGRLDPSLNLAEQFEKLDNTYAPFATTDGLGKPILYNGVQDIFADRDARLAGTILLPGGVYKGGIVDIWAGYVLPDESVVTSDQSGNLKPLYSGGPSIQVVGEDGPVNGLEYRTQSGFYIRKYLDPTTGSGRRGQGSTVAFIRYRYAEILLNAAEASFELGDNTTAAFYMNQVRARAGLMTPLAADDITFDRIVHERRVEFAFEGMILYDYKRWRIADKVWNGQPTTLNDLKSNIGVATQKSTQPWGLWPYKHVADPKQPDNFTWEFKETLPALASGYNRFLLGNYYSQIPSNVIGSNSKIIQQPNQ
;
A
#
# COMPACT_ATOMS: atom_id res chain seq x y z
N MET A 1 -81.86 -22.27 -29.11
CA MET A 1 -81.25 -23.29 -28.18
C MET A 1 -80.13 -24.12 -28.80
N LYS A 2 -80.03 -24.35 -30.11
CA LYS A 2 -78.87 -25.13 -30.67
C LYS A 2 -77.52 -24.44 -30.58
N ASN A 3 -77.48 -23.12 -30.67
CA ASN A 3 -76.16 -22.38 -30.63
C ASN A 3 -75.60 -22.18 -29.27
N ILE A 4 -76.40 -22.30 -28.18
CA ILE A 4 -75.91 -22.20 -26.78
C ILE A 4 -75.28 -23.50 -26.33
N LEU A 5 -75.75 -24.64 -26.84
CA LEU A 5 -75.19 -25.96 -26.55
C LEU A 5 -73.81 -26.18 -27.20
N MET A 6 -73.55 -25.56 -28.37
CA MET A 6 -72.23 -25.64 -29.05
C MET A 6 -71.15 -24.81 -28.35
N ILE A 7 -71.52 -23.66 -27.80
CA ILE A 7 -70.58 -22.82 -27.03
C ILE A 7 -70.21 -23.46 -25.69
N ALA A 8 -71.16 -24.11 -25.04
CA ALA A 8 -70.90 -24.83 -23.79
C ALA A 8 -70.04 -26.09 -23.99
N ALA A 9 -70.18 -26.80 -25.13
CA ALA A 9 -69.34 -27.96 -25.45
C ALA A 9 -67.91 -27.55 -25.85
N PHE A 10 -67.71 -26.37 -26.46
CA PHE A 10 -66.37 -25.87 -26.78
C PHE A 10 -65.64 -25.31 -25.55
N ALA A 11 -66.37 -24.70 -24.60
CA ALA A 11 -65.81 -24.21 -23.33
C ALA A 11 -65.37 -25.35 -22.39
N THR A 12 -66.00 -26.52 -22.47
CA THR A 12 -65.65 -27.71 -21.67
C THR A 12 -64.48 -28.49 -22.28
N LEU A 13 -64.19 -28.39 -23.58
CA LEU A 13 -63.04 -29.04 -24.22
C LEU A 13 -61.73 -28.26 -24.05
N VAL A 14 -61.78 -26.93 -23.83
CA VAL A 14 -60.58 -26.10 -23.57
C VAL A 14 -60.12 -26.17 -22.10
N GLY A 15 -60.97 -26.61 -21.19
CA GLY A 15 -60.70 -26.75 -19.77
C GLY A 15 -59.98 -28.05 -19.35
N LEU A 16 -59.67 -28.97 -20.28
CA LEU A 16 -59.10 -30.28 -19.96
C LEU A 16 -57.64 -30.47 -20.46
N THR A 17 -57.00 -29.45 -21.03
CA THR A 17 -55.62 -29.54 -21.46
C THR A 17 -54.63 -28.78 -20.55
N GLY A 18 -55.06 -28.42 -19.35
CA GLY A 18 -54.25 -27.61 -18.41
C GLY A 18 -53.82 -28.36 -17.15
N CYS A 19 -53.42 -29.63 -17.23
CA CYS A 19 -52.69 -30.29 -16.16
C CYS A 19 -51.35 -30.81 -16.69
N VAL A 20 -50.45 -29.93 -16.99
CA VAL A 20 -49.02 -30.24 -16.82
C VAL A 20 -48.86 -30.46 -15.32
N LYS A 21 -48.34 -31.61 -14.91
CA LYS A 21 -48.10 -31.90 -13.49
C LYS A 21 -47.22 -30.80 -12.94
N ASP A 22 -47.65 -30.10 -11.92
CA ASP A 22 -46.87 -29.02 -11.26
C ASP A 22 -45.42 -29.43 -10.92
N ASN A 23 -45.20 -30.72 -10.70
CA ASN A 23 -43.85 -31.27 -10.48
C ASN A 23 -42.92 -31.15 -11.70
N GLU A 24 -43.42 -31.26 -12.93
CA GLU A 24 -42.55 -31.10 -14.12
C GLU A 24 -42.25 -29.63 -14.47
N PHE A 25 -43.13 -28.70 -14.03
CA PHE A 25 -42.90 -27.27 -14.23
C PHE A 25 -41.92 -26.68 -13.20
N LEU A 26 -41.86 -27.27 -12.01
CA LEU A 26 -40.95 -26.90 -10.93
C LEU A 26 -39.59 -27.61 -11.01
N ASP A 27 -39.51 -28.73 -11.76
CA ASP A 27 -38.24 -29.48 -11.96
C ASP A 27 -37.42 -29.03 -13.18
N VAL A 28 -37.83 -27.98 -13.89
CA VAL A 28 -36.97 -27.39 -14.91
C VAL A 28 -35.81 -26.68 -14.20
N GLN A 29 -34.67 -27.33 -14.20
CA GLN A 29 -33.42 -26.65 -13.76
C GLN A 29 -33.27 -25.34 -14.55
N PRO A 30 -33.07 -24.20 -13.88
CA PRO A 30 -32.85 -22.94 -14.58
C PRO A 30 -31.65 -23.10 -15.51
N THR A 31 -31.86 -22.98 -16.81
CA THR A 31 -30.79 -23.10 -17.83
C THR A 31 -29.73 -22.01 -17.72
N SER A 32 -29.90 -21.05 -16.81
CA SER A 32 -28.95 -19.97 -16.49
C SER A 32 -28.12 -20.23 -15.23
N ILE A 33 -28.37 -21.30 -14.48
CA ILE A 33 -27.59 -21.67 -13.29
C ILE A 33 -26.79 -22.91 -13.64
N ILE A 34 -25.47 -22.78 -13.67
CA ILE A 34 -24.56 -23.92 -13.83
C ILE A 34 -24.61 -24.74 -12.53
N PRO A 35 -25.05 -26.02 -12.59
CA PRO A 35 -25.01 -26.88 -11.40
C PRO A 35 -23.60 -26.97 -10.82
N GLN A 36 -23.52 -27.11 -9.52
CA GLN A 36 -22.29 -27.04 -8.78
C GLN A 36 -21.27 -28.15 -9.17
N ASP A 37 -21.77 -29.35 -9.40
CA ASP A 37 -20.99 -30.51 -9.89
C ASP A 37 -20.43 -30.24 -11.30
N VAL A 38 -21.19 -29.58 -12.16
CA VAL A 38 -20.71 -29.15 -13.50
C VAL A 38 -19.67 -28.03 -13.39
N ALA A 39 -19.81 -27.10 -12.46
CA ALA A 39 -18.88 -26.00 -12.29
C ALA A 39 -17.46 -26.49 -11.88
N PHE A 40 -17.38 -27.57 -11.10
CA PHE A 40 -16.11 -28.16 -10.63
C PHE A 40 -15.67 -29.40 -11.43
N SER A 41 -16.24 -29.63 -12.62
CA SER A 41 -15.78 -30.64 -13.58
C SER A 41 -14.96 -30.04 -14.76
N ASP A 42 -15.03 -28.71 -14.97
CA ASP A 42 -14.32 -28.00 -16.03
C ASP A 42 -13.33 -27.01 -15.43
N PRO A 43 -12.01 -27.15 -15.70
CA PRO A 43 -10.97 -26.27 -15.16
C PRO A 43 -11.15 -24.79 -15.55
N ASN A 44 -11.79 -24.47 -16.70
CA ASN A 44 -12.05 -23.08 -17.07
C ASN A 44 -13.15 -22.44 -16.21
N LEU A 45 -14.17 -23.22 -15.83
CA LEU A 45 -15.21 -22.75 -14.91
C LEU A 45 -14.65 -22.56 -13.51
N VAL A 46 -13.82 -23.48 -13.01
CA VAL A 46 -13.12 -23.32 -11.72
C VAL A 46 -12.22 -22.09 -11.75
N LEU A 47 -11.45 -21.88 -12.83
CA LEU A 47 -10.60 -20.71 -13.00
C LEU A 47 -11.41 -19.41 -13.02
N SER A 48 -12.61 -19.40 -13.61
CA SER A 48 -13.52 -18.23 -13.59
C SER A 48 -13.98 -17.90 -12.18
N ILE A 49 -14.37 -18.91 -11.38
CA ILE A 49 -14.75 -18.73 -9.96
C ILE A 49 -13.54 -18.20 -9.16
N LEU A 50 -12.38 -18.80 -9.37
CA LEU A 50 -11.15 -18.39 -8.72
C LEU A 50 -10.76 -16.95 -9.08
N GLY A 51 -10.99 -16.55 -10.35
CA GLY A 51 -10.79 -15.17 -10.81
C GLY A 51 -11.65 -14.16 -10.06
N ASP A 52 -12.90 -14.49 -9.77
CA ASP A 52 -13.77 -13.65 -8.93
C ASP A 52 -13.26 -13.56 -7.49
N LEU A 53 -12.79 -14.67 -6.92
CA LEU A 53 -12.18 -14.68 -5.59
C LEU A 53 -10.89 -13.85 -5.53
N TYR A 54 -10.04 -13.88 -6.56
CA TYR A 54 -8.88 -13.00 -6.67
C TYR A 54 -9.26 -11.52 -6.79
N ASN A 55 -10.34 -11.20 -7.51
CA ASN A 55 -10.81 -9.82 -7.65
C ASN A 55 -11.32 -9.24 -6.31
N ARG A 56 -11.69 -10.08 -5.36
CA ARG A 56 -12.08 -9.72 -3.99
C ARG A 56 -10.91 -9.75 -3.00
N TYR A 57 -9.68 -10.01 -3.47
CA TYR A 57 -8.48 -9.93 -2.61
C TYR A 57 -8.43 -8.56 -1.96
N TYR A 58 -8.41 -8.54 -0.64
CA TYR A 58 -8.42 -7.30 0.11
C TYR A 58 -7.04 -6.63 0.05
N ASP A 59 -7.00 -5.45 -0.53
CA ASP A 59 -5.80 -4.65 -0.63
C ASP A 59 -6.11 -3.20 -0.26
N PHE A 60 -5.72 -2.81 0.95
CA PHE A 60 -6.00 -1.47 1.43
C PHE A 60 -5.22 -0.40 0.66
N SER A 61 -4.06 -0.74 0.14
CA SER A 61 -3.16 0.17 -0.56
C SER A 61 -3.20 0.01 -2.09
N GLY A 62 -4.22 -0.67 -2.63
CA GLY A 62 -4.35 -0.88 -4.07
C GLY A 62 -4.55 0.41 -4.86
N LEU A 63 -3.99 0.44 -6.07
CA LEU A 63 -4.04 1.60 -6.97
C LEU A 63 -5.47 1.95 -7.42
N ASP A 64 -6.41 1.02 -7.36
CA ASP A 64 -7.82 1.21 -7.69
C ASP A 64 -8.63 1.91 -6.58
N ASN A 65 -8.12 1.94 -5.36
CA ASN A 65 -8.67 2.77 -4.28
C ASN A 65 -8.28 4.25 -4.43
N GLY A 66 -7.57 4.60 -5.49
CA GLY A 66 -7.08 5.94 -5.77
C GLY A 66 -5.93 6.35 -4.84
N TRP A 67 -5.56 7.61 -4.88
CA TRP A 67 -4.44 8.18 -4.14
C TRP A 67 -4.59 8.12 -2.60
N GLN A 68 -5.82 8.05 -2.09
CA GLN A 68 -6.11 8.05 -0.64
C GLN A 68 -5.49 6.86 0.10
N SER A 69 -5.39 5.72 -0.56
CA SER A 69 -4.81 4.51 0.02
C SER A 69 -3.31 4.60 0.25
N PHE A 70 -2.63 5.50 -0.47
CA PHE A 70 -1.19 5.75 -0.38
C PHE A 70 -0.82 6.87 0.60
N ALA A 71 -1.80 7.46 1.28
CA ALA A 71 -1.56 8.46 2.29
C ALA A 71 -0.85 7.83 3.50
N ASP A 72 0.46 7.70 3.39
CA ASP A 72 1.35 7.15 4.41
C ASP A 72 1.62 8.20 5.50
N PHE A 73 0.54 8.73 6.08
CA PHE A 73 0.58 9.70 7.16
C PHE A 73 1.49 10.89 6.81
N SER A 74 2.55 11.11 7.59
CA SER A 74 3.46 12.24 7.37
C SER A 74 4.41 12.07 6.19
N GLU A 75 4.35 10.97 5.46
CA GLU A 75 5.15 10.74 4.26
C GLU A 75 4.59 11.49 3.05
N SER A 76 3.33 11.90 3.08
CA SER A 76 2.66 12.59 2.00
C SER A 76 1.85 13.79 2.49
N PHE A 77 1.46 14.62 1.53
CA PHE A 77 0.64 15.80 1.72
C PHE A 77 -0.43 15.88 0.62
N PRO A 78 -1.73 15.88 0.93
CA PRO A 78 -2.75 16.07 -0.09
C PRO A 78 -2.86 17.53 -0.51
N SER A 79 -3.04 17.78 -1.80
CA SER A 79 -3.28 19.12 -2.34
C SER A 79 -4.75 19.52 -2.38
N GLU A 80 -5.66 18.60 -2.09
CA GLU A 80 -7.10 18.88 -2.15
C GLU A 80 -7.60 19.58 -0.88
N ASN A 81 -8.28 20.69 -1.06
CA ASN A 81 -8.80 21.50 0.02
C ASN A 81 -10.00 20.84 0.73
N GLY A 82 -10.06 21.01 2.05
CA GLY A 82 -11.21 20.62 2.87
C GLY A 82 -11.41 19.13 3.08
N SER A 83 -10.54 18.28 2.55
CA SER A 83 -10.66 16.87 2.81
C SER A 83 -10.02 16.49 4.13
N SER A 84 -10.73 15.66 4.87
CA SER A 84 -10.30 15.12 6.16
C SER A 84 -9.39 13.92 5.96
N TYR A 85 -8.31 14.06 5.20
CA TYR A 85 -7.38 12.99 4.96
C TYR A 85 -6.64 12.58 6.23
N ILE A 86 -6.33 11.30 6.31
CA ILE A 86 -5.67 10.68 7.46
C ILE A 86 -4.40 11.43 7.85
N VAL A 87 -3.60 11.81 6.86
CA VAL A 87 -2.32 12.54 7.04
C VAL A 87 -2.42 13.88 7.74
N GLN A 88 -3.61 14.48 7.80
CA GLN A 88 -3.82 15.80 8.41
C GLN A 88 -4.73 15.76 9.64
N ARG A 89 -5.18 14.58 10.04
CA ARG A 89 -6.07 14.44 11.18
C ARG A 89 -5.32 14.60 12.49
N THR A 90 -5.92 15.31 13.42
CA THR A 90 -5.46 15.36 14.82
C THR A 90 -5.68 14.05 15.57
N GLY A 91 -6.34 13.07 14.96
CA GLY A 91 -6.53 11.71 15.46
C GLY A 91 -7.32 10.86 14.47
N TRP A 92 -7.12 9.56 14.53
CA TRP A 92 -7.86 8.59 13.73
C TRP A 92 -9.02 8.03 14.51
N SER A 93 -10.14 7.73 13.82
CA SER A 93 -11.21 6.95 14.43
C SER A 93 -10.73 5.50 14.62
N TYR A 94 -11.29 4.83 15.62
CA TYR A 94 -10.89 3.46 15.93
C TYR A 94 -11.32 2.44 14.87
N ASP A 95 -12.32 2.76 14.04
CA ASP A 95 -12.75 1.94 12.90
C ASP A 95 -11.89 2.12 11.65
N SER A 96 -10.93 3.07 11.65
CA SER A 96 -10.00 3.23 10.54
C SER A 96 -9.28 1.91 10.24
N TRP A 97 -9.25 1.56 8.95
CA TRP A 97 -8.62 0.33 8.41
C TRP A 97 -9.21 -0.99 8.90
N ASN A 98 -10.41 -1.03 9.47
CA ASN A 98 -11.06 -2.29 9.82
C ASN A 98 -11.43 -3.09 8.55
N THR A 99 -11.50 -4.41 8.69
CA THR A 99 -12.05 -5.33 7.68
C THR A 99 -12.71 -6.51 8.38
N TRP A 100 -13.93 -6.86 7.95
CA TRP A 100 -14.72 -7.93 8.58
C TRP A 100 -15.65 -8.59 7.57
N ASP A 101 -15.08 -9.18 6.50
CA ASP A 101 -15.85 -9.84 5.44
C ASP A 101 -15.86 -11.37 5.60
N TYR A 102 -16.72 -11.87 6.49
CA TYR A 102 -16.93 -13.31 6.64
C TYR A 102 -17.76 -13.91 5.49
N SER A 103 -18.37 -13.10 4.62
CA SER A 103 -18.98 -13.62 3.38
C SER A 103 -17.89 -14.09 2.42
N TYR A 104 -16.80 -13.35 2.32
CA TYR A 104 -15.63 -13.76 1.53
C TYR A 104 -14.96 -15.02 2.11
N ILE A 105 -14.80 -15.11 3.44
CA ILE A 105 -14.32 -16.33 4.12
C ILE A 105 -15.22 -17.53 3.79
N ARG A 106 -16.55 -17.34 3.83
CA ARG A 106 -17.51 -18.40 3.51
C ARG A 106 -17.35 -18.87 2.05
N ASP A 107 -17.23 -17.94 1.11
CA ASP A 107 -17.10 -18.27 -0.31
C ASP A 107 -15.77 -19.00 -0.59
N LEU A 108 -14.68 -18.59 0.07
CA LEU A 108 -13.39 -19.30 0.03
C LEU A 108 -13.49 -20.72 0.64
N ASN A 109 -14.17 -20.89 1.77
CA ASN A 109 -14.38 -22.21 2.37
C ASN A 109 -15.20 -23.09 1.43
N LEU A 110 -16.29 -22.58 0.85
CA LEU A 110 -17.10 -23.31 -0.12
C LEU A 110 -16.30 -23.70 -1.36
N PHE A 111 -15.44 -22.80 -1.88
CA PHE A 111 -14.55 -23.11 -2.99
C PHE A 111 -13.60 -24.26 -2.64
N ILE A 112 -12.92 -24.19 -1.50
CA ILE A 112 -11.98 -25.22 -1.01
C ILE A 112 -12.68 -26.57 -0.82
N GLU A 113 -13.86 -26.59 -0.22
CA GLU A 113 -14.65 -27.82 0.00
C GLU A 113 -15.07 -28.47 -1.32
N ARG A 114 -15.55 -27.66 -2.27
CA ARG A 114 -16.03 -28.15 -3.57
C ARG A 114 -14.90 -28.63 -4.46
N ASP A 115 -13.79 -27.88 -4.52
CA ASP A 115 -12.62 -28.31 -5.27
C ASP A 115 -12.04 -29.61 -4.68
N SER A 116 -11.95 -29.70 -3.35
CA SER A 116 -11.52 -30.95 -2.68
C SER A 116 -12.41 -32.16 -3.02
N ALA A 117 -13.71 -31.96 -3.21
CA ALA A 117 -14.66 -33.00 -3.55
C ALA A 117 -14.72 -33.31 -5.06
N ALA A 118 -14.14 -32.47 -5.92
CA ALA A 118 -14.15 -32.64 -7.37
C ALA A 118 -13.43 -33.95 -7.79
N THR A 119 -14.06 -34.72 -8.68
CA THR A 119 -13.56 -36.03 -9.16
C THR A 119 -13.14 -36.00 -10.63
N GLU A 120 -13.61 -35.02 -11.39
CA GLU A 120 -13.41 -34.95 -12.85
C GLU A 120 -12.23 -34.07 -13.26
N LEU A 121 -11.66 -33.28 -12.33
CA LEU A 121 -10.48 -32.44 -12.59
C LEU A 121 -9.23 -33.29 -12.67
N ASP A 122 -8.28 -32.86 -13.53
CA ASP A 122 -6.93 -33.40 -13.50
C ASP A 122 -6.31 -33.19 -12.11
N PRO A 123 -5.63 -34.20 -11.52
CA PRO A 123 -5.07 -34.10 -10.18
C PRO A 123 -4.14 -32.90 -9.96
N SER A 124 -3.38 -32.48 -10.99
CA SER A 124 -2.48 -31.33 -10.90
C SER A 124 -3.24 -30.01 -10.90
N ASP A 125 -4.28 -29.88 -11.71
CA ASP A 125 -5.14 -28.69 -11.74
C ASP A 125 -5.90 -28.55 -10.41
N LYS A 126 -6.48 -29.66 -9.93
CA LYS A 126 -7.15 -29.71 -8.64
C LYS A 126 -6.24 -29.29 -7.48
N ALA A 127 -5.02 -29.85 -7.40
CA ALA A 127 -4.05 -29.50 -6.36
C ALA A 127 -3.69 -28.00 -6.41
N ARG A 128 -3.47 -27.46 -7.61
CA ARG A 128 -3.19 -26.03 -7.80
C ARG A 128 -4.36 -25.15 -7.39
N PHE A 129 -5.59 -25.43 -7.83
CA PHE A 129 -6.77 -24.64 -7.49
C PHE A 129 -7.05 -24.66 -5.99
N LEU A 130 -6.93 -25.84 -5.37
CA LEU A 130 -7.06 -25.99 -3.93
C LEU A 130 -6.04 -25.14 -3.18
N ALA A 131 -4.77 -25.17 -3.60
CA ALA A 131 -3.70 -24.37 -3.01
C ALA A 131 -3.96 -22.86 -3.17
N GLU A 132 -4.45 -22.41 -4.33
CA GLU A 132 -4.79 -21.01 -4.56
C GLU A 132 -5.98 -20.55 -3.69
N GLY A 133 -7.02 -21.36 -3.55
CA GLY A 133 -8.15 -21.06 -2.64
C GLY A 133 -7.69 -20.94 -1.18
N ARG A 134 -6.80 -21.84 -0.74
CA ARG A 134 -6.20 -21.80 0.60
C ARG A 134 -5.27 -20.60 0.77
N PHE A 135 -4.48 -20.23 -0.25
CA PHE A 135 -3.67 -19.02 -0.26
C PHE A 135 -4.53 -17.76 -0.07
N LEU A 136 -5.61 -17.62 -0.81
CA LEU A 136 -6.51 -16.46 -0.69
C LEU A 136 -7.14 -16.39 0.69
N ARG A 137 -7.57 -17.52 1.27
CA ARG A 137 -8.11 -17.56 2.63
C ARG A 137 -7.06 -17.15 3.67
N ALA A 138 -5.87 -17.69 3.59
CA ALA A 138 -4.76 -17.34 4.47
C ALA A 138 -4.39 -15.85 4.33
N SER A 139 -4.32 -15.33 3.11
CA SER A 139 -4.08 -13.92 2.83
C SER A 139 -5.11 -13.01 3.48
N TYR A 140 -6.40 -13.36 3.42
CA TYR A 140 -7.43 -12.54 4.03
C TYR A 140 -7.37 -12.60 5.57
N TYR A 141 -7.10 -13.76 6.16
CA TYR A 141 -6.83 -13.86 7.61
C TYR A 141 -5.61 -13.06 8.03
N PHE A 142 -4.57 -13.00 7.20
CA PHE A 142 -3.41 -12.14 7.46
C PHE A 142 -3.81 -10.65 7.43
N GLU A 143 -4.63 -10.23 6.46
CA GLU A 143 -5.15 -8.86 6.41
C GLU A 143 -6.02 -8.53 7.63
N MET A 144 -6.82 -9.48 8.11
CA MET A 144 -7.62 -9.31 9.34
C MET A 144 -6.74 -9.21 10.58
N VAL A 145 -5.79 -10.13 10.79
CA VAL A 145 -5.00 -10.17 12.04
C VAL A 145 -4.09 -8.96 12.21
N LYS A 146 -3.45 -8.48 11.15
CA LYS A 146 -2.60 -7.28 11.25
C LYS A 146 -3.39 -5.99 11.55
N ARG A 147 -4.72 -5.99 11.30
CA ARG A 147 -5.62 -4.87 11.60
C ARG A 147 -6.37 -5.05 12.92
N MET A 148 -6.90 -6.25 13.16
CA MET A 148 -7.89 -6.51 14.20
C MET A 148 -7.33 -7.37 15.36
N GLY A 149 -6.09 -7.88 15.25
CA GLY A 149 -5.62 -8.93 16.14
C GLY A 149 -6.34 -10.26 15.90
N GLY A 150 -6.53 -11.06 16.93
CA GLY A 150 -7.30 -12.31 16.80
C GLY A 150 -8.74 -12.04 16.38
N VAL A 151 -9.23 -12.89 15.47
CA VAL A 151 -10.59 -12.88 14.93
C VAL A 151 -11.15 -14.31 14.97
N PRO A 152 -12.46 -14.55 14.82
CA PRO A 152 -12.98 -15.91 14.70
C PRO A 152 -12.31 -16.68 13.57
N LEU A 153 -11.70 -17.82 13.87
CA LEU A 153 -11.07 -18.68 12.87
C LEU A 153 -12.08 -19.70 12.35
N VAL A 154 -12.61 -19.45 11.15
CA VAL A 154 -13.64 -20.26 10.50
C VAL A 154 -13.07 -20.85 9.21
N THR A 155 -12.77 -22.15 9.21
CA THR A 155 -12.09 -22.85 8.11
C THR A 155 -12.98 -23.81 7.32
N SER A 156 -14.28 -23.82 7.61
CA SER A 156 -15.29 -24.58 6.86
C SER A 156 -16.55 -23.74 6.66
N SER A 157 -17.37 -24.12 5.70
CA SER A 157 -18.68 -23.52 5.50
C SER A 157 -19.58 -23.82 6.71
N LEU A 158 -20.35 -22.81 7.14
CA LEU A 158 -21.26 -22.93 8.27
C LEU A 158 -22.70 -23.01 7.78
N GLU A 159 -23.43 -24.01 8.23
CA GLU A 159 -24.87 -24.17 8.00
C GLU A 159 -25.63 -23.96 9.30
N TYR A 160 -26.69 -23.16 9.20
CA TYR A 160 -27.61 -23.01 10.32
C TYR A 160 -28.48 -24.25 10.48
N ASP A 161 -28.37 -24.94 11.61
CA ASP A 161 -29.22 -26.08 11.96
C ASP A 161 -29.84 -25.85 13.35
N PRO A 162 -31.17 -25.59 13.44
CA PRO A 162 -31.82 -25.32 14.71
C PRO A 162 -31.80 -26.54 15.66
N THR A 163 -31.56 -27.74 15.13
CA THR A 163 -31.51 -28.98 15.94
C THR A 163 -30.12 -29.25 16.52
N LYS A 164 -29.07 -28.57 15.99
CA LYS A 164 -27.68 -28.73 16.41
C LYS A 164 -27.11 -27.49 17.12
N GLY A 165 -27.92 -26.85 17.96
CA GLY A 165 -27.52 -25.71 18.76
C GLY A 165 -27.85 -24.34 18.14
N GLY A 166 -28.48 -24.33 16.96
CA GLY A 166 -28.99 -23.11 16.34
C GLY A 166 -27.93 -22.04 16.13
N VAL A 167 -28.24 -20.77 16.45
CA VAL A 167 -27.36 -19.62 16.29
C VAL A 167 -26.10 -19.75 17.15
N ASP A 168 -26.20 -20.28 18.36
CA ASP A 168 -25.06 -20.37 19.28
C ASP A 168 -23.94 -21.29 18.78
N ALA A 169 -24.29 -22.32 17.98
CA ALA A 169 -23.33 -23.23 17.36
C ALA A 169 -22.48 -22.61 16.24
N ILE A 170 -22.98 -21.52 15.64
CA ILE A 170 -22.27 -20.79 14.56
C ILE A 170 -21.69 -19.46 15.04
N GLN A 171 -21.78 -19.15 16.33
CA GLN A 171 -21.14 -18.00 16.96
C GLN A 171 -19.78 -18.40 17.54
N PHE A 172 -18.69 -17.94 16.94
CA PHE A 172 -17.33 -18.21 17.38
C PHE A 172 -16.78 -17.02 18.18
N PRO A 173 -16.04 -17.24 19.26
CA PRO A 173 -15.25 -16.20 19.91
C PRO A 173 -14.07 -15.80 19.00
N ARG A 174 -13.40 -14.72 19.35
CA ARG A 174 -12.10 -14.39 18.76
C ARG A 174 -11.09 -15.47 19.14
N ALA A 175 -10.27 -15.89 18.19
CA ALA A 175 -9.08 -16.69 18.44
C ALA A 175 -7.97 -15.81 19.05
N LYS A 176 -6.93 -16.41 19.56
CA LYS A 176 -5.71 -15.67 19.94
C LYS A 176 -5.07 -15.07 18.70
N GLU A 177 -4.44 -13.91 18.85
CA GLU A 177 -3.71 -13.27 17.77
C GLU A 177 -2.64 -14.20 17.20
N SER A 178 -1.88 -14.90 18.07
CA SER A 178 -0.90 -15.91 17.67
C SER A 178 -1.51 -17.03 16.82
N ASP A 179 -2.72 -17.50 17.17
CA ASP A 179 -3.34 -18.64 16.47
C ASP A 179 -3.70 -18.28 15.02
N ILE A 180 -4.05 -17.02 14.76
CA ILE A 180 -4.31 -16.55 13.38
C ILE A 180 -3.01 -16.44 12.60
N TYR A 181 -1.93 -15.91 13.20
CA TYR A 181 -0.61 -15.91 12.54
C TYR A 181 -0.12 -17.33 12.30
N ASP A 182 -0.24 -18.23 13.27
CA ASP A 182 0.13 -19.64 13.13
C ASP A 182 -0.68 -20.31 12.00
N PHE A 183 -1.98 -20.01 11.88
CA PHE A 183 -2.81 -20.49 10.77
C PHE A 183 -2.29 -20.01 9.41
N VAL A 184 -1.99 -18.73 9.26
CA VAL A 184 -1.47 -18.16 8.00
C VAL A 184 -0.14 -18.82 7.60
N ILE A 185 0.78 -18.94 8.54
CA ILE A 185 2.10 -19.55 8.37
C ILE A 185 1.95 -21.03 7.96
N ASN A 186 1.15 -21.79 8.70
CA ASN A 186 0.94 -23.22 8.43
C ASN A 186 0.23 -23.47 7.09
N GLU A 187 -0.72 -22.62 6.71
CA GLU A 187 -1.37 -22.72 5.39
C GLU A 187 -0.36 -22.47 4.27
N ALA A 188 0.45 -21.41 4.38
CA ALA A 188 1.48 -21.09 3.38
C ALA A 188 2.49 -22.24 3.21
N GLU A 189 3.03 -22.76 4.32
CA GLU A 189 3.96 -23.90 4.33
C GLU A 189 3.34 -25.16 3.69
N ALA A 190 2.07 -25.44 4.01
CA ALA A 190 1.38 -26.63 3.54
C ALA A 190 1.08 -26.61 2.04
N ILE A 191 0.85 -25.42 1.44
CA ILE A 191 0.45 -25.30 0.03
C ILE A 191 1.61 -24.98 -0.92
N LYS A 192 2.77 -24.55 -0.41
CA LYS A 192 3.85 -24.00 -1.24
C LYS A 192 4.33 -24.93 -2.36
N ASN A 193 4.26 -26.24 -2.16
CA ASN A 193 4.71 -27.21 -3.15
C ASN A 193 3.62 -27.63 -4.17
N ASP A 194 2.36 -27.28 -3.93
CA ASP A 194 1.25 -27.44 -4.88
C ASP A 194 1.10 -26.21 -5.79
N LEU A 195 1.85 -25.15 -5.51
CA LEU A 195 1.90 -23.92 -6.29
C LEU A 195 3.12 -23.92 -7.23
N PRO A 196 3.03 -23.27 -8.42
CA PRO A 196 4.13 -23.26 -9.37
C PRO A 196 5.34 -22.49 -8.83
N ALA A 197 6.54 -23.04 -9.02
CA ALA A 197 7.82 -22.37 -8.77
C ALA A 197 8.27 -21.61 -10.02
N ASP A 198 7.42 -20.74 -10.56
CA ASP A 198 7.65 -19.98 -11.79
C ASP A 198 7.61 -18.48 -11.49
N ALA A 199 8.73 -17.80 -11.69
CA ALA A 199 8.86 -16.35 -11.52
C ALA A 199 8.04 -15.53 -12.54
N ASN A 200 7.46 -16.14 -13.56
CA ASN A 200 6.58 -15.48 -14.52
C ASN A 200 5.10 -15.48 -14.07
N GLU A 201 4.70 -16.33 -13.13
CA GLU A 201 3.36 -16.34 -12.56
C GLU A 201 3.26 -15.30 -11.44
N LYS A 202 2.74 -14.11 -11.75
CA LYS A 202 2.75 -12.95 -10.83
C LYS A 202 1.38 -12.49 -10.37
N SER A 203 0.33 -12.76 -11.16
CA SER A 203 -1.04 -12.33 -10.84
C SER A 203 -1.87 -13.41 -10.12
N ARG A 204 -1.33 -14.63 -10.03
CA ARG A 204 -1.89 -15.75 -9.27
C ARG A 204 -0.86 -16.23 -8.26
N ALA A 205 -1.31 -16.98 -7.25
CA ALA A 205 -0.41 -17.52 -6.25
C ALA A 205 0.65 -18.43 -6.86
N SER A 206 1.89 -18.24 -6.44
CA SER A 206 3.05 -19.07 -6.75
C SER A 206 3.71 -19.55 -5.46
N LYS A 207 4.63 -20.49 -5.56
CA LYS A 207 5.43 -20.93 -4.40
C LYS A 207 6.09 -19.74 -3.72
N ALA A 208 6.64 -18.80 -4.48
CA ALA A 208 7.27 -17.60 -3.93
C ALA A 208 6.26 -16.65 -3.26
N ALA A 209 5.03 -16.55 -3.79
CA ALA A 209 4.00 -15.73 -3.16
C ALA A 209 3.56 -16.30 -1.80
N ALA A 210 3.43 -17.64 -1.68
CA ALA A 210 3.12 -18.31 -0.42
C ALA A 210 4.24 -18.10 0.62
N LEU A 211 5.50 -18.31 0.23
CA LEU A 211 6.67 -18.08 1.09
C LEU A 211 6.85 -16.61 1.47
N ALA A 212 6.53 -15.67 0.58
CA ALA A 212 6.58 -14.23 0.88
C ALA A 212 5.52 -13.86 1.92
N MET A 213 4.31 -14.41 1.81
CA MET A 213 3.24 -14.24 2.82
C MET A 213 3.67 -14.84 4.16
N GLU A 214 4.24 -16.05 4.16
CA GLU A 214 4.77 -16.71 5.36
C GLU A 214 5.85 -15.88 6.04
N SER A 215 6.85 -15.42 5.27
CA SER A 215 7.95 -14.59 5.78
C SER A 215 7.43 -13.30 6.40
N ARG A 216 6.52 -12.58 5.73
CA ARG A 216 5.93 -11.33 6.25
C ARG A 216 5.06 -11.58 7.48
N ALA A 217 4.22 -12.62 7.48
CA ALA A 217 3.34 -12.94 8.61
C ALA A 217 4.15 -13.33 9.85
N ALA A 218 5.16 -14.18 9.68
CA ALA A 218 6.05 -14.59 10.77
C ALA A 218 6.87 -13.39 11.31
N LEU A 219 7.39 -12.53 10.43
CA LEU A 219 8.10 -11.31 10.84
C LEU A 219 7.20 -10.39 11.68
N TYR A 220 5.93 -10.25 11.29
CA TYR A 220 4.96 -9.43 12.03
C TYR A 220 4.65 -10.04 13.40
N ALA A 221 4.39 -11.33 13.46
CA ALA A 221 4.15 -12.05 14.73
C ALA A 221 5.34 -11.95 15.68
N GLY A 222 6.56 -12.13 15.16
CA GLY A 222 7.80 -11.98 15.92
C GLY A 222 7.97 -10.57 16.50
N SER A 223 7.67 -9.55 15.69
CA SER A 223 7.73 -8.15 16.13
C SER A 223 6.69 -7.84 17.21
N ILE A 224 5.45 -8.30 17.05
CA ILE A 224 4.38 -8.10 18.04
C ILE A 224 4.77 -8.80 19.36
N ALA A 225 5.31 -10.01 19.29
CA ALA A 225 5.80 -10.73 20.46
C ALA A 225 6.93 -9.95 21.17
N LYS A 226 7.97 -9.53 20.44
CA LYS A 226 9.14 -8.85 20.99
C LYS A 226 8.81 -7.45 21.53
N TYR A 227 8.12 -6.65 20.72
CA TYR A 227 7.88 -5.24 21.01
C TYR A 227 6.59 -4.96 21.77
N GLY A 228 5.69 -5.93 21.90
CA GLY A 228 4.44 -5.79 22.67
C GLY A 228 4.64 -5.33 24.12
N ALA A 229 5.76 -5.71 24.72
CA ALA A 229 6.13 -5.27 26.08
C ALA A 229 6.33 -3.74 26.20
N LYS A 230 6.59 -3.02 25.09
CA LYS A 230 6.70 -1.55 25.09
C LYS A 230 5.35 -0.85 25.30
N THR A 231 4.25 -1.54 25.01
CA THR A 231 2.88 -1.02 25.13
C THR A 231 1.96 -2.06 25.79
N PRO A 232 2.20 -2.41 27.07
CA PRO A 232 1.46 -3.51 27.72
C PRO A 232 -0.04 -3.27 27.83
N ALA A 233 -0.48 -2.00 27.81
CA ALA A 233 -1.90 -1.65 27.74
C ALA A 233 -2.58 -2.05 26.41
N VAL A 234 -1.80 -2.37 25.37
CA VAL A 234 -2.29 -2.84 24.07
C VAL A 234 -2.27 -4.37 24.05
N SER A 235 -3.02 -4.97 24.94
CA SER A 235 -3.20 -6.44 25.03
C SER A 235 -4.56 -6.78 25.62
N LEU A 236 -5.01 -8.02 25.39
CA LEU A 236 -6.18 -8.62 26.03
C LEU A 236 -5.77 -9.89 26.78
N PRO A 237 -6.38 -10.17 27.96
CA PRO A 237 -5.98 -11.30 28.79
C PRO A 237 -6.13 -12.68 28.13
N GLY A 238 -7.08 -12.83 27.19
CA GLY A 238 -7.28 -14.06 26.43
C GLY A 238 -6.30 -14.28 25.29
N GLY A 239 -5.46 -13.26 24.98
CA GLY A 239 -4.49 -13.30 23.89
C GLY A 239 -5.07 -12.95 22.53
N GLU A 240 -6.31 -12.47 22.47
CA GLU A 240 -6.94 -11.97 21.23
C GLU A 240 -6.20 -10.75 20.68
N VAL A 241 -5.47 -10.05 21.55
CA VAL A 241 -4.55 -8.97 21.22
C VAL A 241 -3.27 -9.15 22.05
N GLY A 242 -2.15 -9.18 21.35
CA GLY A 242 -0.82 -9.40 21.92
C GLY A 242 -0.37 -10.86 21.79
N ILE A 243 0.93 -11.04 21.64
CA ILE A 243 1.60 -12.33 21.51
C ILE A 243 2.64 -12.45 22.61
N ASP A 244 2.77 -13.63 23.21
CA ASP A 244 3.75 -13.89 24.26
C ASP A 244 5.19 -13.67 23.75
N ALA A 245 5.99 -12.93 24.50
CA ALA A 245 7.35 -12.55 24.11
C ALA A 245 8.28 -13.77 23.88
N SER A 246 8.03 -14.89 24.53
CA SER A 246 8.81 -16.12 24.34
C SER A 246 8.68 -16.73 22.94
N LYS A 247 7.67 -16.35 22.16
CA LYS A 247 7.48 -16.80 20.79
C LYS A 247 8.28 -15.99 19.74
N ALA A 248 8.92 -14.88 20.12
CA ALA A 248 9.56 -13.97 19.18
C ALA A 248 10.61 -14.65 18.29
N ASP A 249 11.58 -15.32 18.88
CA ASP A 249 12.69 -15.96 18.15
C ASP A 249 12.19 -17.09 17.23
N HIS A 250 11.15 -17.82 17.65
CA HIS A 250 10.52 -18.83 16.80
C HIS A 250 9.95 -18.21 15.52
N TYR A 251 9.20 -17.12 15.63
CA TYR A 251 8.64 -16.45 14.46
C TYR A 251 9.71 -15.81 13.58
N TYR A 252 10.73 -15.18 14.15
CA TYR A 252 11.83 -14.64 13.36
C TYR A 252 12.61 -15.73 12.62
N THR A 253 12.76 -16.92 13.23
CA THR A 253 13.37 -18.08 12.56
C THR A 253 12.56 -18.53 11.35
N ILE A 254 11.22 -18.61 11.47
CA ILE A 254 10.33 -18.93 10.35
C ILE A 254 10.45 -17.88 9.26
N ALA A 255 10.38 -16.59 9.62
CA ALA A 255 10.48 -15.48 8.67
C ALA A 255 11.79 -15.54 7.86
N LEU A 256 12.91 -15.81 8.52
CA LEU A 256 14.22 -15.95 7.89
C LEU A 256 14.27 -17.19 6.97
N THR A 257 13.77 -18.34 7.43
CA THR A 257 13.77 -19.59 6.66
C THR A 257 12.96 -19.47 5.37
N ALA A 258 11.73 -18.92 5.46
CA ALA A 258 10.89 -18.71 4.28
C ALA A 258 11.52 -17.72 3.29
N ALA A 259 12.14 -16.64 3.80
CA ALA A 259 12.87 -15.70 2.95
C ALA A 259 14.08 -16.37 2.27
N GLN A 260 14.86 -17.17 2.99
CA GLN A 260 16.02 -17.89 2.44
C GLN A 260 15.60 -18.93 1.40
N GLU A 261 14.45 -19.57 1.51
CA GLU A 261 13.94 -20.49 0.49
C GLU A 261 13.67 -19.75 -0.84
N ILE A 262 13.15 -18.53 -0.82
CA ILE A 262 13.03 -17.70 -2.03
C ILE A 262 14.41 -17.29 -2.56
N ILE A 263 15.29 -16.80 -1.67
CA ILE A 263 16.64 -16.32 -2.03
C ILE A 263 17.49 -17.43 -2.66
N SER A 264 17.31 -18.68 -2.24
CA SER A 264 18.00 -19.85 -2.81
C SER A 264 17.62 -20.15 -4.27
N GLY A 265 16.53 -19.57 -4.78
CA GLY A 265 15.99 -19.82 -6.11
C GLY A 265 15.07 -21.05 -6.20
N SER A 266 14.80 -21.74 -5.10
CA SER A 266 13.94 -22.95 -5.11
C SER A 266 12.46 -22.65 -5.36
N ALA A 267 12.06 -21.38 -5.28
CA ALA A 267 10.71 -20.89 -5.56
C ALA A 267 10.60 -20.11 -6.89
N GLY A 268 11.64 -20.14 -7.71
CA GLY A 268 11.79 -19.36 -8.93
C GLY A 268 12.98 -18.39 -8.85
N ALA A 269 13.44 -17.92 -9.99
CA ALA A 269 14.60 -17.02 -10.08
C ALA A 269 14.14 -15.55 -9.92
N TYR A 270 14.40 -14.97 -8.78
CA TYR A 270 14.13 -13.55 -8.48
C TYR A 270 15.44 -12.78 -8.29
N ALA A 271 15.43 -11.50 -8.63
CA ALA A 271 16.57 -10.61 -8.47
C ALA A 271 16.10 -9.15 -8.30
N LEU A 272 16.91 -8.32 -7.68
CA LEU A 272 16.67 -6.88 -7.63
C LEU A 272 16.65 -6.31 -9.06
N TYR A 273 15.68 -5.42 -9.31
CA TYR A 273 15.49 -4.84 -10.64
C TYR A 273 16.68 -3.96 -11.02
N ASN A 274 17.29 -4.26 -12.16
CA ASN A 274 18.37 -3.50 -12.76
C ASN A 274 18.40 -3.72 -14.28
N ARG A 275 18.05 -2.68 -15.02
CA ARG A 275 18.11 -2.66 -16.50
C ARG A 275 19.31 -1.87 -17.03
N GLY A 276 20.21 -1.41 -16.14
CA GLY A 276 21.31 -0.51 -16.46
C GLY A 276 20.86 0.97 -16.58
N GLY A 277 21.79 1.86 -16.85
CA GLY A 277 21.51 3.29 -16.94
C GLY A 277 21.37 3.98 -15.58
N ASP A 278 20.51 4.99 -15.50
CA ASP A 278 20.27 5.75 -14.26
C ASP A 278 19.57 4.91 -13.20
N LEU A 279 20.07 4.95 -11.97
CA LEU A 279 19.58 4.12 -10.87
C LEU A 279 18.20 4.59 -10.36
N SER A 280 17.92 5.89 -10.44
CA SER A 280 16.61 6.44 -10.06
C SER A 280 15.54 6.03 -11.07
N ASP A 281 15.87 6.05 -12.36
CA ASP A 281 15.01 5.56 -13.43
C ASP A 281 14.77 4.04 -13.29
N ASN A 282 15.80 3.27 -12.96
CA ASN A 282 15.64 1.85 -12.67
C ASN A 282 14.65 1.63 -11.52
N PHE A 283 14.78 2.37 -10.42
CA PHE A 283 13.87 2.22 -9.29
C PHE A 283 12.42 2.59 -9.65
N ALA A 284 12.21 3.69 -10.37
CA ALA A 284 10.88 4.08 -10.84
C ALA A 284 10.27 3.04 -11.81
N ASN A 285 11.07 2.55 -12.75
CA ASN A 285 10.63 1.59 -13.77
C ASN A 285 10.31 0.20 -13.20
N LEU A 286 10.88 -0.18 -12.05
CA LEU A 286 10.48 -1.39 -11.31
C LEU A 286 8.96 -1.48 -11.15
N PHE A 287 8.31 -0.38 -10.81
CA PHE A 287 6.87 -0.32 -10.54
C PHE A 287 6.00 -0.24 -11.80
N LEU A 288 6.61 -0.01 -12.94
CA LEU A 288 5.94 0.08 -14.25
C LEU A 288 6.11 -1.21 -15.08
N ASP A 289 7.13 -2.02 -14.78
CA ASP A 289 7.46 -3.22 -15.53
C ASP A 289 6.81 -4.47 -14.94
N LYS A 290 5.70 -4.92 -15.51
CA LYS A 290 5.02 -6.17 -15.12
C LYS A 290 5.88 -7.42 -15.27
N ASN A 291 6.96 -7.35 -16.07
CA ASN A 291 7.90 -8.46 -16.27
C ASN A 291 9.14 -8.34 -15.38
N SER A 292 9.13 -7.44 -14.40
CA SER A 292 10.23 -7.24 -13.46
C SER A 292 10.65 -8.56 -12.78
N ALA A 293 11.94 -8.86 -12.78
CA ALA A 293 12.48 -10.02 -12.05
C ALA A 293 12.38 -9.86 -10.52
N GLU A 294 12.10 -8.65 -10.04
CA GLU A 294 11.93 -8.37 -8.61
C GLU A 294 10.51 -8.64 -8.12
N THR A 295 9.50 -8.51 -8.98
CA THR A 295 8.09 -8.68 -8.62
C THR A 295 7.75 -10.16 -8.41
N ILE A 296 7.24 -10.49 -7.22
CA ILE A 296 6.80 -11.84 -6.85
C ILE A 296 5.29 -11.99 -7.05
N PHE A 297 4.49 -11.05 -6.55
CA PHE A 297 3.04 -11.10 -6.65
C PHE A 297 2.46 -9.68 -6.77
N PHE A 298 1.52 -9.50 -7.71
CA PHE A 298 0.88 -8.20 -7.93
C PHE A 298 -0.63 -8.34 -8.18
N GLU A 299 -1.35 -7.24 -7.99
CA GLU A 299 -2.67 -7.02 -8.56
C GLU A 299 -2.52 -6.53 -9.99
N ASP A 300 -3.13 -7.23 -10.95
CA ASP A 300 -3.04 -6.88 -12.36
C ASP A 300 -4.18 -5.94 -12.80
N PHE A 301 -3.83 -5.01 -13.69
CA PHE A 301 -4.76 -4.13 -14.37
C PHE A 301 -4.58 -4.24 -15.87
N LYS A 302 -5.69 -4.20 -16.64
CA LYS A 302 -5.69 -4.47 -18.06
C LYS A 302 -6.72 -3.62 -18.79
N THR A 303 -6.34 -3.06 -19.94
CA THR A 303 -7.26 -2.37 -20.86
C THR A 303 -8.36 -3.33 -21.32
N GLY A 304 -9.61 -2.87 -21.27
CA GLY A 304 -10.80 -3.68 -21.57
C GLY A 304 -11.26 -4.59 -20.42
N GLY A 305 -10.55 -4.56 -19.28
CA GLY A 305 -10.92 -5.17 -18.02
C GLY A 305 -10.99 -4.13 -16.90
N LYS A 306 -10.10 -4.25 -15.91
CA LYS A 306 -9.96 -3.32 -14.78
C LYS A 306 -8.79 -2.37 -15.03
N THR A 307 -9.00 -1.05 -14.91
CA THR A 307 -7.97 0.00 -14.89
C THR A 307 -8.14 0.85 -13.63
N HIS A 308 -7.18 1.72 -13.32
CA HIS A 308 -7.26 2.59 -12.16
C HIS A 308 -6.92 4.05 -12.48
N GLY A 309 -7.37 4.96 -11.61
CA GLY A 309 -7.21 6.41 -11.75
C GLY A 309 -6.01 7.02 -11.01
N PHE A 310 -5.05 6.22 -10.54
CA PHE A 310 -3.92 6.74 -9.76
C PHE A 310 -3.17 7.85 -10.52
N THR A 311 -2.78 7.60 -11.78
CA THR A 311 -2.11 8.60 -12.61
C THR A 311 -2.97 9.82 -12.89
N THR A 312 -4.28 9.65 -13.09
CA THR A 312 -5.21 10.77 -13.28
C THR A 312 -5.16 11.74 -12.10
N ASN A 313 -5.12 11.20 -10.88
CA ASN A 313 -5.14 11.99 -9.66
C ASN A 313 -3.80 12.62 -9.29
N ASP A 314 -2.66 12.00 -9.64
CA ASP A 314 -1.37 12.32 -9.04
C ASP A 314 -0.33 12.88 -10.01
N GLN A 315 -0.62 12.92 -11.33
CA GLN A 315 0.27 13.50 -12.34
C GLN A 315 0.48 15.01 -12.09
N PRO A 316 1.64 15.61 -12.53
CA PRO A 316 1.83 17.06 -12.50
C PRO A 316 0.75 17.78 -13.29
N TYR A 317 0.30 18.92 -12.81
CA TYR A 317 -0.82 19.66 -13.40
C TYR A 317 -0.57 20.11 -14.84
N SER A 318 0.62 20.68 -15.10
CA SER A 318 1.01 21.17 -16.44
C SER A 318 1.06 20.05 -17.49
N LEU A 319 1.23 18.80 -17.04
CA LEU A 319 1.33 17.59 -17.87
C LEU A 319 0.09 16.71 -17.75
N SER A 320 -0.95 17.22 -17.10
CA SER A 320 -2.24 16.54 -16.95
C SER A 320 -2.99 16.45 -18.28
N GLU A 321 -3.61 15.31 -18.52
CA GLU A 321 -4.36 15.05 -19.75
C GLU A 321 -5.83 15.49 -19.67
N GLU A 322 -6.32 15.82 -18.48
CA GLU A 322 -7.73 16.18 -18.23
C GLU A 322 -7.91 17.59 -17.64
N GLY A 323 -6.84 18.21 -17.19
CA GLY A 323 -6.83 19.60 -16.72
C GLY A 323 -7.53 19.88 -15.37
N GLY A 324 -8.04 18.91 -14.69
CA GLY A 324 -8.80 19.12 -13.44
C GLY A 324 -8.45 18.21 -12.28
N ASP A 325 -7.81 17.09 -12.57
CA ASP A 325 -7.29 16.17 -11.55
C ASP A 325 -5.78 16.08 -11.72
N ALA A 326 -5.05 16.34 -10.66
CA ALA A 326 -3.58 16.35 -10.66
C ALA A 326 -3.07 16.50 -9.23
N GLY A 327 -1.84 16.07 -8.93
CA GLY A 327 -1.07 16.39 -7.75
C GLY A 327 -1.81 16.20 -6.42
N ARG A 328 -2.65 15.19 -6.30
CA ARG A 328 -3.45 14.97 -5.08
C ARG A 328 -2.62 14.38 -3.94
N LEU A 329 -1.55 13.66 -4.26
CA LEU A 329 -0.66 13.03 -3.30
C LEU A 329 0.76 13.55 -3.49
N ASP A 330 1.19 14.43 -2.61
CA ASP A 330 2.52 15.06 -2.65
C ASP A 330 3.42 14.43 -1.60
N PRO A 331 4.59 13.87 -1.97
CA PRO A 331 5.59 13.43 -1.00
C PRO A 331 6.04 14.58 -0.10
N SER A 332 6.20 14.32 1.19
CA SER A 332 6.63 15.34 2.15
C SER A 332 8.15 15.52 2.18
N LEU A 333 8.62 16.67 2.66
CA LEU A 333 10.03 16.88 3.00
C LEU A 333 10.48 15.89 4.09
N ASN A 334 9.57 15.50 5.00
CA ASN A 334 9.84 14.51 6.04
C ASN A 334 10.32 13.17 5.47
N LEU A 335 9.76 12.75 4.32
CA LEU A 335 10.24 11.58 3.58
C LEU A 335 11.49 11.90 2.77
N ALA A 336 11.50 13.01 2.03
CA ALA A 336 12.59 13.32 1.11
C ALA A 336 13.95 13.41 1.83
N GLU A 337 13.99 13.93 3.06
CA GLU A 337 15.21 14.00 3.87
C GLU A 337 15.68 12.64 4.41
N GLN A 338 14.86 11.59 4.37
CA GLN A 338 15.28 10.25 4.79
C GLN A 338 16.25 9.59 3.81
N PHE A 339 16.25 9.99 2.55
CA PHE A 339 17.18 9.46 1.55
C PHE A 339 18.59 9.97 1.83
N GLU A 340 19.43 9.11 2.39
CA GLU A 340 20.78 9.46 2.85
C GLU A 340 21.75 9.81 1.70
N LYS A 341 22.88 10.42 2.04
CA LYS A 341 23.95 10.66 1.07
C LYS A 341 24.64 9.36 0.69
N LEU A 342 25.32 9.37 -0.46
CA LEU A 342 26.06 8.20 -0.98
C LEU A 342 27.19 7.71 -0.07
N ASP A 343 27.62 8.55 0.89
CA ASP A 343 28.60 8.19 1.93
C ASP A 343 27.97 7.59 3.19
N ASN A 344 26.68 7.22 3.17
CA ASN A 344 25.87 6.69 4.26
C ASN A 344 25.58 7.70 5.39
N THR A 345 25.73 9.01 5.14
CA THR A 345 25.40 10.02 6.15
C THR A 345 23.96 10.49 6.05
N TYR A 346 23.31 10.63 7.20
CA TYR A 346 22.03 11.31 7.32
C TYR A 346 22.28 12.81 7.37
N ALA A 347 21.83 13.54 6.37
CA ALA A 347 21.99 14.98 6.29
C ALA A 347 20.74 15.64 5.71
N PRO A 348 20.22 16.73 6.33
CA PRO A 348 19.15 17.51 5.72
C PRO A 348 19.60 18.15 4.41
N PHE A 349 18.65 18.57 3.59
CA PHE A 349 18.96 19.41 2.44
C PHE A 349 19.56 20.74 2.91
N ALA A 350 20.65 21.16 2.27
CA ALA A 350 21.38 22.35 2.68
C ALA A 350 20.71 23.62 2.12
N THR A 351 19.77 24.21 2.85
CA THR A 351 19.06 25.43 2.45
C THR A 351 19.79 26.70 2.91
N THR A 352 20.56 26.61 4.00
CA THR A 352 21.34 27.71 4.57
C THR A 352 22.76 27.28 4.91
N ASP A 353 23.68 28.24 4.86
CA ASP A 353 25.06 28.05 5.33
C ASP A 353 25.16 28.08 6.87
N GLY A 354 26.37 27.90 7.39
CA GLY A 354 26.64 27.91 8.84
C GLY A 354 26.38 29.27 9.53
N LEU A 355 26.11 30.33 8.76
CA LEU A 355 25.76 31.66 9.24
C LEU A 355 24.26 31.95 9.10
N GLY A 356 23.48 30.98 8.61
CA GLY A 356 22.04 31.12 8.36
C GLY A 356 21.69 31.88 7.07
N LYS A 357 22.64 32.12 6.17
CA LYS A 357 22.36 32.74 4.87
C LYS A 357 21.89 31.68 3.88
N PRO A 358 20.95 32.02 2.98
CA PRO A 358 20.53 31.12 1.91
C PRO A 358 21.70 30.62 1.08
N ILE A 359 21.72 29.31 0.81
CA ILE A 359 22.61 28.74 -0.21
C ILE A 359 21.93 28.87 -1.56
N LEU A 360 22.66 29.40 -2.52
CA LEU A 360 22.20 29.61 -3.90
C LEU A 360 22.77 28.55 -4.82
N TYR A 361 21.89 27.84 -5.55
CA TYR A 361 22.23 26.76 -6.46
C TYR A 361 22.13 27.23 -7.94
N ASN A 362 22.99 26.71 -8.82
CA ASN A 362 22.88 26.98 -10.24
C ASN A 362 21.75 26.19 -10.92
N GLY A 363 21.62 24.92 -10.57
CA GLY A 363 20.55 24.05 -11.04
C GLY A 363 19.51 23.76 -9.96
N VAL A 364 18.25 23.64 -10.35
CA VAL A 364 17.15 23.33 -9.41
C VAL A 364 17.29 21.94 -8.77
N GLN A 365 18.08 21.04 -9.37
CA GLN A 365 18.31 19.68 -8.84
C GLN A 365 19.62 19.57 -8.03
N ASP A 366 20.46 20.61 -7.99
CA ASP A 366 21.78 20.53 -7.35
C ASP A 366 21.68 20.24 -5.85
N ILE A 367 20.63 20.73 -5.16
CA ILE A 367 20.39 20.47 -3.74
C ILE A 367 20.12 18.98 -3.44
N PHE A 368 19.65 18.21 -4.43
CA PHE A 368 19.32 16.80 -4.32
C PHE A 368 20.46 15.87 -4.73
N ALA A 369 21.59 16.43 -5.17
CA ALA A 369 22.73 15.64 -5.66
C ALA A 369 23.39 14.77 -4.58
N ASP A 370 24.10 13.73 -5.02
CA ASP A 370 24.89 12.81 -4.21
C ASP A 370 24.06 12.10 -3.10
N ARG A 371 22.83 11.72 -3.41
CA ARG A 371 21.94 10.97 -2.53
C ARG A 371 21.53 9.64 -3.13
N ASP A 372 21.01 8.80 -2.25
CA ASP A 372 20.30 7.56 -2.54
C ASP A 372 19.40 7.72 -3.77
N ALA A 373 19.63 6.92 -4.80
CA ALA A 373 18.92 7.02 -6.07
C ALA A 373 17.40 6.80 -5.94
N ARG A 374 16.96 6.15 -4.86
CA ARG A 374 15.52 5.97 -4.57
C ARG A 374 14.82 7.30 -4.31
N LEU A 375 15.52 8.37 -3.94
CA LEU A 375 14.94 9.72 -3.81
C LEU A 375 14.24 10.11 -5.12
N ALA A 376 14.97 10.26 -6.20
CA ALA A 376 14.42 10.64 -7.49
C ALA A 376 13.63 9.49 -8.16
N GLY A 377 13.81 8.24 -7.72
CA GLY A 377 13.01 7.09 -8.13
C GLY A 377 11.61 7.04 -7.51
N THR A 378 11.45 7.59 -6.29
CA THR A 378 10.18 7.65 -5.55
C THR A 378 9.46 8.98 -5.76
N ILE A 379 10.23 10.06 -5.83
CA ILE A 379 9.77 11.45 -5.84
C ILE A 379 10.12 12.10 -7.17
N LEU A 380 9.15 12.72 -7.79
CA LEU A 380 9.34 13.57 -8.96
C LEU A 380 9.76 14.97 -8.46
N LEU A 381 11.05 15.24 -8.59
CA LEU A 381 11.70 16.46 -8.09
C LEU A 381 11.47 17.66 -9.00
N PRO A 382 11.60 18.91 -8.51
CA PRO A 382 11.57 20.11 -9.34
C PRO A 382 12.52 20.01 -10.54
N GLY A 383 12.01 20.35 -11.74
CA GLY A 383 12.78 20.22 -12.99
C GLY A 383 12.95 18.79 -13.50
N GLY A 384 12.34 17.80 -12.86
CA GLY A 384 12.27 16.41 -13.35
C GLY A 384 11.46 16.29 -14.64
N VAL A 385 11.60 15.15 -15.33
CA VAL A 385 10.91 14.90 -16.61
C VAL A 385 9.79 13.89 -16.40
N TYR A 386 8.59 14.20 -16.91
CA TYR A 386 7.46 13.29 -16.94
C TYR A 386 6.70 13.45 -18.26
N LYS A 387 6.30 12.35 -18.92
CA LYS A 387 5.63 12.36 -20.24
C LYS A 387 6.33 13.26 -21.29
N GLY A 388 7.66 13.37 -21.22
CA GLY A 388 8.48 14.18 -22.12
C GLY A 388 8.46 15.69 -21.84
N GLY A 389 7.75 16.15 -20.82
CA GLY A 389 7.74 17.53 -20.34
C GLY A 389 8.54 17.70 -19.06
N ILE A 390 8.98 18.94 -18.79
CA ILE A 390 9.64 19.32 -17.54
C ILE A 390 8.56 19.68 -16.52
N VAL A 391 8.68 19.17 -15.30
CA VAL A 391 7.79 19.50 -14.18
C VAL A 391 8.19 20.88 -13.64
N ASP A 392 7.31 21.86 -13.83
CA ASP A 392 7.56 23.28 -13.57
C ASP A 392 7.22 23.68 -12.14
N ILE A 393 8.02 23.21 -11.18
CA ILE A 393 7.84 23.42 -9.73
C ILE A 393 8.75 24.54 -9.24
N TRP A 394 8.19 25.73 -8.94
CA TRP A 394 8.86 26.84 -8.23
C TRP A 394 7.82 27.86 -7.75
N ALA A 395 8.12 28.54 -6.61
CA ALA A 395 7.13 29.29 -5.83
C ALA A 395 7.17 30.80 -6.03
N GLY A 396 8.19 31.34 -6.68
CA GLY A 396 8.32 32.80 -6.84
C GLY A 396 9.72 33.27 -7.16
N TYR A 397 9.87 34.58 -7.28
CA TYR A 397 11.15 35.27 -7.35
C TYR A 397 11.51 35.90 -6.01
N VAL A 398 12.75 35.71 -5.57
CA VAL A 398 13.35 36.45 -4.45
C VAL A 398 14.15 37.62 -5.03
N LEU A 399 13.81 38.84 -4.64
CA LEU A 399 14.47 40.08 -5.11
C LEU A 399 15.65 40.44 -4.22
N PRO A 400 16.54 41.40 -4.65
CA PRO A 400 17.72 41.80 -3.87
C PRO A 400 17.43 42.37 -2.48
N ASP A 401 16.21 42.84 -2.24
CA ASP A 401 15.74 43.33 -0.93
C ASP A 401 15.07 42.22 -0.10
N GLU A 402 15.26 40.95 -0.51
CA GLU A 402 14.66 39.76 0.10
C GLU A 402 13.12 39.67 -0.02
N SER A 403 12.46 40.63 -0.67
CA SER A 403 11.05 40.54 -0.97
C SER A 403 10.74 39.43 -1.98
N VAL A 404 9.55 38.84 -1.88
CA VAL A 404 9.12 37.74 -2.76
C VAL A 404 8.01 38.20 -3.68
N VAL A 405 8.23 38.05 -4.99
CA VAL A 405 7.18 38.21 -6.01
C VAL A 405 6.63 36.83 -6.37
N THR A 406 5.38 36.57 -6.03
CA THR A 406 4.67 35.32 -6.27
C THR A 406 3.20 35.56 -6.61
N SER A 407 2.41 34.50 -6.76
CA SER A 407 0.97 34.56 -7.00
C SER A 407 0.23 33.44 -6.24
N ASP A 408 -1.05 33.66 -6.02
CA ASP A 408 -2.04 32.67 -5.56
C ASP A 408 -2.60 31.79 -6.70
N GLN A 409 -2.13 32.01 -7.93
CA GLN A 409 -2.46 31.23 -9.12
C GLN A 409 -1.19 30.75 -9.79
N SER A 410 -1.12 29.46 -10.13
CA SER A 410 0.01 28.88 -10.89
C SER A 410 0.10 29.47 -12.30
N GLY A 411 1.32 29.56 -12.83
CA GLY A 411 1.59 30.13 -14.15
C GLY A 411 1.28 31.62 -14.30
N ASN A 412 0.90 32.32 -13.24
CA ASN A 412 0.45 33.71 -13.33
C ASN A 412 1.58 34.68 -13.67
N LEU A 413 1.21 35.78 -14.37
CA LEU A 413 2.14 36.80 -14.87
C LEU A 413 2.06 38.06 -14.00
N LYS A 414 3.20 38.53 -13.50
CA LYS A 414 3.36 39.81 -12.77
C LYS A 414 4.70 40.47 -13.13
N PRO A 415 4.82 41.81 -12.99
CA PRO A 415 6.10 42.46 -13.12
C PRO A 415 6.95 42.29 -11.86
N LEU A 416 8.26 42.10 -12.00
CA LEU A 416 9.22 42.07 -10.88
C LEU A 416 9.56 43.45 -10.31
N TYR A 417 9.31 44.54 -11.08
CA TYR A 417 9.56 45.92 -10.67
C TYR A 417 8.50 46.86 -11.30
N SER A 418 8.35 48.04 -10.74
CA SER A 418 7.39 49.02 -11.24
C SER A 418 7.68 49.40 -12.71
N GLY A 419 6.67 49.22 -13.59
CA GLY A 419 6.79 49.47 -15.02
C GLY A 419 7.55 48.39 -15.81
N GLY A 420 7.92 47.28 -15.18
CA GLY A 420 8.51 46.11 -15.84
C GLY A 420 7.50 45.29 -16.65
N PRO A 421 7.99 44.40 -17.52
CA PRO A 421 7.12 43.45 -18.23
C PRO A 421 6.49 42.46 -17.26
N SER A 422 5.27 42.02 -17.59
CA SER A 422 4.64 40.89 -16.89
C SER A 422 5.28 39.58 -17.37
N ILE A 423 5.86 38.85 -16.44
CA ILE A 423 6.47 37.52 -16.68
C ILE A 423 5.85 36.50 -15.72
N GLN A 424 6.00 35.21 -16.01
CA GLN A 424 5.57 34.15 -15.11
C GLN A 424 6.32 34.29 -13.76
N VAL A 425 5.57 34.34 -12.64
CA VAL A 425 6.15 34.53 -11.30
C VAL A 425 5.95 33.34 -10.38
N VAL A 426 5.38 32.24 -10.88
CA VAL A 426 5.22 30.98 -10.16
C VAL A 426 5.07 29.86 -11.20
N GLY A 427 5.60 28.67 -10.90
CA GLY A 427 5.53 27.50 -11.77
C GLY A 427 4.10 27.03 -12.06
N GLU A 428 3.88 26.42 -13.22
CA GLU A 428 2.59 25.83 -13.61
C GLU A 428 2.17 24.69 -12.64
N ASP A 429 3.15 23.96 -12.12
CA ASP A 429 2.93 22.84 -11.18
C ASP A 429 2.97 23.29 -9.71
N GLY A 430 3.06 24.59 -9.45
CA GLY A 430 3.18 25.14 -8.10
C GLY A 430 4.62 25.12 -7.58
N PRO A 431 4.84 25.14 -6.24
CA PRO A 431 3.82 25.15 -5.20
C PRO A 431 3.10 26.48 -5.07
N VAL A 432 1.80 26.41 -4.82
CA VAL A 432 0.97 27.58 -4.49
C VAL A 432 0.15 27.24 -3.25
N ASN A 433 0.31 28.03 -2.21
CA ASN A 433 -0.25 27.76 -0.89
C ASN A 433 -1.79 27.66 -0.93
N GLY A 434 -2.31 26.45 -0.64
CA GLY A 434 -3.75 26.17 -0.60
C GLY A 434 -4.44 26.05 -1.96
N LEU A 435 -3.71 26.13 -3.09
CA LEU A 435 -4.30 25.91 -4.42
C LEU A 435 -4.43 24.43 -4.71
N GLU A 436 -5.66 23.98 -4.98
CA GLU A 436 -5.94 22.58 -5.36
C GLU A 436 -5.22 22.15 -6.64
N TYR A 437 -4.91 20.85 -6.71
CA TYR A 437 -4.29 20.19 -7.87
C TYR A 437 -2.89 20.70 -8.23
N ARG A 438 -2.24 21.38 -7.29
CA ARG A 438 -0.82 21.80 -7.36
C ARG A 438 -0.10 21.28 -6.13
N THR A 439 1.16 20.91 -6.31
CA THR A 439 1.89 20.46 -5.12
C THR A 439 1.87 21.49 -4.00
N GLN A 440 1.73 20.99 -2.79
CA GLN A 440 1.84 21.81 -1.57
C GLN A 440 3.22 21.60 -0.92
N SER A 441 3.85 20.45 -1.17
CA SER A 441 5.16 20.12 -0.61
C SER A 441 6.34 20.61 -1.45
N GLY A 442 6.14 20.92 -2.73
CA GLY A 442 7.21 21.17 -3.71
C GLY A 442 7.67 19.90 -4.44
N PHE A 443 6.95 18.80 -4.28
CA PHE A 443 7.24 17.49 -4.88
C PHE A 443 5.98 16.86 -5.45
N TYR A 444 6.14 15.96 -6.44
CA TYR A 444 5.10 15.03 -6.87
C TYR A 444 5.55 13.59 -6.63
N ILE A 445 4.62 12.66 -6.52
CA ILE A 445 4.96 11.23 -6.49
C ILE A 445 5.47 10.78 -7.85
N ARG A 446 6.44 9.87 -7.87
CA ARG A 446 6.93 9.22 -9.09
C ARG A 446 6.62 7.72 -9.11
N LYS A 447 6.71 7.08 -7.95
CA LYS A 447 6.41 5.64 -7.81
C LYS A 447 4.98 5.35 -8.27
N TYR A 448 4.78 4.34 -9.13
CA TYR A 448 3.52 3.97 -9.78
C TYR A 448 2.92 5.00 -10.75
N LEU A 449 3.51 6.16 -10.94
CA LEU A 449 3.00 7.16 -11.86
C LEU A 449 3.29 6.74 -13.31
N ASP A 450 2.23 6.42 -14.05
CA ASP A 450 2.32 5.85 -15.40
C ASP A 450 2.63 6.95 -16.45
N PRO A 451 3.79 6.90 -17.12
CA PRO A 451 4.16 7.91 -18.13
C PRO A 451 3.49 7.68 -19.49
N THR A 452 2.70 6.62 -19.65
CA THR A 452 2.04 6.29 -20.91
C THR A 452 0.97 7.34 -21.24
N THR A 453 0.95 7.84 -22.47
CA THR A 453 -0.09 8.77 -22.94
C THR A 453 -1.46 8.12 -22.83
N GLY A 454 -2.42 8.82 -22.25
CA GLY A 454 -3.77 8.35 -21.99
C GLY A 454 -3.98 7.77 -20.58
N SER A 455 -2.92 7.35 -19.88
CA SER A 455 -3.02 6.76 -18.54
C SER A 455 -3.63 7.70 -17.49
N GLY A 456 -3.52 9.01 -17.72
CA GLY A 456 -4.10 10.06 -16.90
C GLY A 456 -5.50 10.51 -17.30
N ARG A 457 -6.11 9.89 -18.31
CA ARG A 457 -7.47 10.25 -18.76
C ARG A 457 -8.54 9.50 -18.00
N ARG A 458 -9.58 10.22 -17.57
CA ARG A 458 -10.79 9.61 -17.02
C ARG A 458 -11.41 8.66 -18.05
N GLY A 459 -11.83 7.48 -17.61
CA GLY A 459 -12.42 6.47 -18.46
C GLY A 459 -11.45 5.62 -19.28
N GLN A 460 -10.16 6.01 -19.37
CA GLN A 460 -9.09 5.15 -19.88
C GLN A 460 -8.31 4.55 -18.70
N GLY A 461 -7.74 5.37 -17.85
CA GLY A 461 -6.97 4.98 -16.66
C GLY A 461 -5.64 4.31 -16.98
N SER A 462 -4.91 3.97 -15.92
CA SER A 462 -3.64 3.26 -15.98
C SER A 462 -3.83 1.74 -15.86
N THR A 463 -2.90 0.99 -16.43
CA THR A 463 -2.78 -0.47 -16.31
C THR A 463 -1.57 -0.90 -15.50
N VAL A 464 -0.88 0.00 -14.83
CA VAL A 464 0.24 -0.30 -13.95
C VAL A 464 -0.23 -1.24 -12.84
N ALA A 465 0.52 -2.33 -12.60
CA ALA A 465 0.18 -3.31 -11.59
C ALA A 465 0.55 -2.83 -10.18
N PHE A 466 -0.25 -3.17 -9.17
CA PHE A 466 0.10 -2.93 -7.78
C PHE A 466 0.90 -4.10 -7.21
N ILE A 467 2.15 -3.87 -6.81
CA ILE A 467 3.04 -4.91 -6.30
C ILE A 467 2.70 -5.21 -4.84
N ARG A 468 2.34 -6.47 -4.55
CA ARG A 468 2.03 -6.96 -3.20
C ARG A 468 3.24 -7.58 -2.48
N TYR A 469 4.07 -8.31 -3.23
CA TYR A 469 5.33 -8.90 -2.75
C TYR A 469 6.42 -8.71 -3.79
N ARG A 470 7.63 -8.36 -3.36
CA ARG A 470 8.80 -8.21 -4.22
C ARG A 470 10.10 -8.64 -3.52
N TYR A 471 11.11 -8.95 -4.30
CA TYR A 471 12.35 -9.57 -3.82
C TYR A 471 13.13 -8.69 -2.83
N ALA A 472 13.10 -7.35 -2.97
CA ALA A 472 13.73 -6.47 -1.98
C ALA A 472 13.08 -6.60 -0.60
N GLU A 473 11.79 -6.86 -0.52
CA GLU A 473 11.13 -7.15 0.75
C GLU A 473 11.65 -8.44 1.37
N ILE A 474 11.85 -9.47 0.55
CA ILE A 474 12.39 -10.75 1.03
C ILE A 474 13.78 -10.56 1.63
N LEU A 475 14.63 -9.77 0.96
CA LEU A 475 15.95 -9.44 1.48
C LEU A 475 15.89 -8.65 2.80
N LEU A 476 14.98 -7.66 2.89
CA LEU A 476 14.84 -6.85 4.10
C LEU A 476 14.12 -7.61 5.24
N ASN A 477 13.22 -8.55 4.93
CA ASN A 477 12.66 -9.46 5.94
C ASN A 477 13.75 -10.39 6.50
N ALA A 478 14.63 -10.93 5.63
CA ALA A 478 15.77 -11.73 6.06
C ALA A 478 16.77 -10.89 6.88
N ALA A 479 17.02 -9.64 6.51
CA ALA A 479 17.88 -8.72 7.25
C ALA A 479 17.32 -8.42 8.65
N GLU A 480 16.03 -8.07 8.74
CA GLU A 480 15.38 -7.79 10.01
C GLU A 480 15.35 -9.03 10.91
N ALA A 481 14.92 -10.18 10.37
CA ALA A 481 14.88 -11.43 11.14
C ALA A 481 16.28 -11.84 11.66
N SER A 482 17.32 -11.69 10.84
CA SER A 482 18.71 -11.96 11.28
C SER A 482 19.15 -11.01 12.38
N PHE A 483 18.86 -9.71 12.25
CA PHE A 483 19.13 -8.72 13.30
C PHE A 483 18.42 -9.07 14.61
N GLU A 484 17.16 -9.43 14.54
CA GLU A 484 16.34 -9.76 15.72
C GLU A 484 16.80 -11.04 16.43
N LEU A 485 17.41 -11.98 15.67
CA LEU A 485 18.05 -13.20 16.18
C LEU A 485 19.52 -12.97 16.61
N GLY A 486 20.06 -11.75 16.50
CA GLY A 486 21.40 -11.38 16.93
C GLY A 486 22.52 -11.65 15.90
N ASP A 487 22.18 -11.97 14.66
CA ASP A 487 23.16 -12.13 13.56
C ASP A 487 23.23 -10.87 12.69
N ASN A 488 23.90 -9.86 13.20
CA ASN A 488 24.09 -8.59 12.50
C ASN A 488 24.93 -8.72 11.21
N THR A 489 25.80 -9.72 11.11
CA THR A 489 26.61 -9.97 9.91
C THR A 489 25.73 -10.38 8.74
N THR A 490 24.83 -11.34 8.97
CA THR A 490 23.87 -11.78 7.97
C THR A 490 22.84 -10.67 7.66
N ALA A 491 22.42 -9.91 8.67
CA ALA A 491 21.54 -8.75 8.47
C ALA A 491 22.18 -7.70 7.54
N ALA A 492 23.45 -7.35 7.76
CA ALA A 492 24.20 -6.43 6.89
C ALA A 492 24.34 -7.00 5.47
N PHE A 493 24.60 -8.29 5.32
CA PHE A 493 24.72 -8.94 4.01
C PHE A 493 23.47 -8.78 3.14
N TYR A 494 22.29 -9.01 3.70
CA TYR A 494 21.03 -8.87 2.96
C TYR A 494 20.69 -7.38 2.70
N MET A 495 20.82 -6.52 3.69
CA MET A 495 20.53 -5.09 3.56
C MET A 495 21.42 -4.42 2.52
N ASN A 496 22.72 -4.73 2.50
CA ASN A 496 23.66 -4.14 1.55
C ASN A 496 23.36 -4.45 0.09
N GLN A 497 22.67 -5.53 -0.23
CA GLN A 497 22.22 -5.82 -1.60
C GLN A 497 21.18 -4.79 -2.06
N VAL A 498 20.20 -4.48 -1.21
CA VAL A 498 19.17 -3.46 -1.50
C VAL A 498 19.82 -2.08 -1.61
N ARG A 499 20.73 -1.75 -0.72
CA ARG A 499 21.47 -0.48 -0.70
C ARG A 499 22.36 -0.30 -1.93
N ALA A 500 23.05 -1.34 -2.36
CA ALA A 500 23.89 -1.29 -3.57
C ALA A 500 23.06 -1.00 -4.84
N ARG A 501 21.85 -1.56 -4.97
CA ARG A 501 20.90 -1.24 -6.06
C ARG A 501 20.53 0.25 -6.05
N ALA A 502 20.49 0.87 -4.87
CA ALA A 502 20.19 2.30 -4.68
C ALA A 502 21.42 3.24 -4.88
N GLY A 503 22.60 2.70 -5.22
CA GLY A 503 23.82 3.48 -5.40
C GLY A 503 24.64 3.68 -4.12
N LEU A 504 24.20 3.15 -2.98
CA LEU A 504 24.90 3.20 -1.70
C LEU A 504 25.99 2.10 -1.67
N MET A 505 27.10 2.36 -2.35
CA MET A 505 28.14 1.37 -2.62
C MET A 505 29.07 1.09 -1.44
N THR A 506 29.11 1.95 -0.43
CA THR A 506 29.84 1.69 0.82
C THR A 506 29.00 0.75 1.68
N PRO A 507 29.42 -0.51 1.89
CA PRO A 507 28.61 -1.47 2.65
C PRO A 507 28.59 -1.09 4.14
N LEU A 508 27.44 -1.32 4.77
CA LEU A 508 27.32 -1.27 6.22
C LEU A 508 28.05 -2.47 6.85
N ALA A 509 28.76 -2.24 7.95
CA ALA A 509 29.32 -3.29 8.80
C ALA A 509 28.25 -3.86 9.75
N ALA A 510 28.55 -4.96 10.42
CA ALA A 510 27.64 -5.57 11.40
C ALA A 510 27.26 -4.59 12.53
N ASP A 511 28.22 -3.75 12.97
CA ASP A 511 27.98 -2.78 14.05
C ASP A 511 27.10 -1.59 13.61
N ASP A 512 26.93 -1.36 12.31
CA ASP A 512 26.03 -0.34 11.78
C ASP A 512 24.58 -0.80 11.76
N ILE A 513 24.33 -2.10 11.93
CA ILE A 513 22.97 -2.66 11.93
C ILE A 513 22.37 -2.47 13.32
N THR A 514 21.46 -1.52 13.39
CA THR A 514 20.71 -1.17 14.59
C THR A 514 19.21 -1.21 14.28
N PHE A 515 18.37 -1.16 15.32
CA PHE A 515 16.91 -1.04 15.11
C PHE A 515 16.56 0.20 14.29
N ASP A 516 17.20 1.34 14.54
CA ASP A 516 17.00 2.56 13.77
C ASP A 516 17.34 2.35 12.28
N ARG A 517 18.42 1.63 11.99
CA ARG A 517 18.84 1.30 10.62
C ARG A 517 17.82 0.39 9.91
N ILE A 518 17.28 -0.63 10.60
CA ILE A 518 16.23 -1.51 10.07
C ILE A 518 14.98 -0.68 9.70
N VAL A 519 14.51 0.15 10.62
CA VAL A 519 13.33 1.00 10.41
C VAL A 519 13.56 1.97 9.26
N HIS A 520 14.72 2.62 9.23
CA HIS A 520 15.07 3.58 8.19
C HIS A 520 15.11 2.95 6.80
N GLU A 521 15.82 1.82 6.65
CA GLU A 521 15.96 1.16 5.34
C GLU A 521 14.61 0.71 4.78
N ARG A 522 13.74 0.16 5.63
CA ARG A 522 12.38 -0.21 5.23
C ARG A 522 11.53 1.00 4.87
N ARG A 523 11.67 2.12 5.59
CA ARG A 523 10.94 3.36 5.32
C ARG A 523 11.26 3.92 3.93
N VAL A 524 12.53 4.02 3.55
CA VAL A 524 12.92 4.58 2.25
C VAL A 524 12.67 3.61 1.10
N GLU A 525 12.84 2.31 1.32
CA GLU A 525 12.59 1.29 0.31
C GLU A 525 11.10 1.15 -0.02
N PHE A 526 10.24 1.12 1.00
CA PHE A 526 8.80 0.82 0.85
C PHE A 526 7.88 2.05 0.93
N ALA A 527 8.42 3.26 0.83
CA ALA A 527 7.60 4.46 0.73
C ALA A 527 6.52 4.28 -0.36
N PHE A 528 5.26 4.61 -0.04
CA PHE A 528 4.10 4.45 -0.92
C PHE A 528 3.79 3.01 -1.37
N GLU A 529 4.13 2.01 -0.55
CA GLU A 529 3.75 0.60 -0.78
C GLU A 529 2.84 0.05 0.33
N GLY A 530 2.25 0.92 1.16
CA GLY A 530 1.32 0.54 2.23
C GLY A 530 1.94 -0.16 3.43
N MET A 531 3.28 -0.12 3.58
CA MET A 531 3.99 -0.88 4.61
C MET A 531 4.15 -0.13 5.92
N ILE A 532 4.40 1.18 5.88
CA ILE A 532 4.88 1.97 7.02
C ILE A 532 3.94 1.97 8.22
N LEU A 533 2.63 2.04 8.00
CA LEU A 533 1.64 1.99 9.06
C LEU A 533 1.77 0.71 9.89
N TYR A 534 1.82 -0.43 9.20
CA TYR A 534 1.87 -1.74 9.85
C TYR A 534 3.25 -2.02 10.46
N ASP A 535 4.32 -1.56 9.85
CA ASP A 535 5.67 -1.62 10.40
C ASP A 535 5.74 -0.84 11.73
N TYR A 536 5.25 0.40 11.77
CA TYR A 536 5.23 1.20 13.00
C TYR A 536 4.30 0.61 14.07
N LYS A 537 3.19 -0.02 13.66
CA LYS A 537 2.28 -0.72 14.59
C LYS A 537 2.95 -1.96 15.19
N ARG A 538 3.57 -2.83 14.40
CA ARG A 538 4.21 -4.06 14.91
C ARG A 538 5.44 -3.79 15.77
N TRP A 539 6.21 -2.74 15.48
CA TRP A 539 7.35 -2.30 16.30
C TRP A 539 6.97 -1.48 17.53
N ARG A 540 5.68 -1.17 17.70
CA ARG A 540 5.16 -0.37 18.82
C ARG A 540 5.82 1.02 18.93
N ILE A 541 5.98 1.70 17.79
CA ILE A 541 6.53 3.05 17.70
C ILE A 541 5.56 4.08 17.12
N ALA A 542 4.39 3.67 16.62
CA ALA A 542 3.43 4.56 15.99
C ALA A 542 2.99 5.71 16.90
N ASP A 543 2.74 5.46 18.18
CA ASP A 543 2.39 6.46 19.20
C ASP A 543 3.53 7.41 19.56
N LYS A 544 4.77 7.10 19.18
CA LYS A 544 5.95 7.97 19.37
C LYS A 544 6.14 8.88 18.16
N VAL A 545 6.05 8.30 16.96
CA VAL A 545 6.22 9.04 15.70
C VAL A 545 5.07 10.02 15.50
N TRP A 546 3.83 9.58 15.74
CA TRP A 546 2.61 10.37 15.58
C TRP A 546 1.98 10.71 16.94
N ASN A 547 2.72 11.44 17.75
CA ASN A 547 2.39 11.67 19.17
C ASN A 547 1.45 12.88 19.43
N GLY A 548 0.95 13.54 18.38
CA GLY A 548 0.07 14.69 18.50
C GLY A 548 0.73 16.00 18.91
N GLN A 549 2.07 16.04 18.95
CA GLN A 549 2.81 17.28 19.22
C GLN A 549 3.44 17.82 17.92
N PRO A 550 3.61 19.14 17.77
CA PRO A 550 4.20 19.72 16.55
C PRO A 550 5.53 19.06 16.16
N THR A 551 5.71 18.78 14.88
CA THR A 551 7.02 18.50 14.31
C THR A 551 7.64 19.83 13.91
N THR A 552 8.63 20.30 14.67
CA THR A 552 9.37 21.52 14.30
C THR A 552 10.38 21.20 13.20
N LEU A 553 10.85 22.23 12.50
CA LEU A 553 11.89 22.07 11.49
C LEU A 553 13.20 21.53 12.11
N ASN A 554 13.50 21.92 13.35
CA ASN A 554 14.64 21.38 14.08
C ASN A 554 14.46 19.88 14.42
N ASP A 555 13.26 19.45 14.83
CA ASP A 555 12.97 18.02 15.04
C ASP A 555 13.24 17.24 13.75
N LEU A 556 12.78 17.75 12.62
CA LEU A 556 12.94 17.12 11.32
C LEU A 556 14.41 16.97 10.93
N LYS A 557 15.19 18.06 11.01
CA LYS A 557 16.59 18.10 10.56
C LYS A 557 17.57 17.38 11.50
N SER A 558 17.28 17.31 12.81
CA SER A 558 18.23 16.80 13.81
C SER A 558 18.15 15.30 14.06
N ASN A 559 17.07 14.65 13.65
CA ASN A 559 16.76 13.27 14.03
C ASN A 559 16.53 12.34 12.83
N ILE A 560 17.06 12.71 11.65
CA ILE A 560 16.98 11.88 10.46
C ILE A 560 17.57 10.50 10.75
N GLY A 561 16.85 9.42 10.39
CA GLY A 561 17.28 8.05 10.64
C GLY A 561 16.97 7.50 12.04
N VAL A 562 16.39 8.29 12.94
CA VAL A 562 15.91 7.80 14.25
C VAL A 562 14.52 7.17 14.09
N ALA A 563 14.35 5.92 14.49
CA ALA A 563 13.11 5.15 14.34
C ALA A 563 11.87 5.83 14.95
N THR A 564 12.07 6.57 16.04
CA THR A 564 11.02 7.30 16.74
C THR A 564 11.03 8.80 16.44
N GLN A 565 11.66 9.20 15.34
CA GLN A 565 11.61 10.59 14.88
C GLN A 565 10.15 11.06 14.78
N LYS A 566 9.87 12.18 15.43
CA LYS A 566 8.55 12.79 15.40
C LYS A 566 8.23 13.26 13.97
N SER A 567 7.10 12.82 13.42
CA SER A 567 6.65 13.13 12.07
C SER A 567 5.14 13.33 12.05
N THR A 568 4.67 14.37 12.74
CA THR A 568 3.24 14.65 12.96
C THR A 568 2.67 15.67 12.00
N GLN A 569 3.54 16.43 11.33
CA GLN A 569 3.16 17.42 10.31
C GLN A 569 4.05 17.25 9.09
N PRO A 570 3.47 17.22 7.88
CA PRO A 570 4.25 17.21 6.64
C PRO A 570 4.80 18.61 6.34
N TRP A 571 6.11 18.71 6.14
CA TRP A 571 6.79 19.88 5.64
C TRP A 571 7.00 19.79 4.13
N GLY A 572 7.21 20.94 3.49
CA GLY A 572 7.58 21.08 2.09
C GLY A 572 8.92 21.77 1.92
N LEU A 573 9.46 21.68 0.69
CA LEU A 573 10.67 22.37 0.25
C LEU A 573 10.37 23.11 -1.05
N TRP A 574 10.30 24.43 -0.99
CA TRP A 574 9.86 25.27 -2.11
C TRP A 574 11.03 25.95 -2.79
N PRO A 575 11.26 25.70 -4.09
CA PRO A 575 12.28 26.39 -4.87
C PRO A 575 11.81 27.79 -5.29
N TYR A 576 12.72 28.74 -5.24
CA TYR A 576 12.53 30.13 -5.68
C TYR A 576 13.65 30.52 -6.66
N LYS A 577 13.33 31.38 -7.61
CA LYS A 577 14.31 32.02 -8.50
C LYS A 577 14.85 33.26 -7.80
N HIS A 578 16.10 33.25 -7.38
CA HIS A 578 16.77 34.39 -6.74
C HIS A 578 17.46 35.23 -7.78
N VAL A 579 17.05 36.48 -7.98
CA VAL A 579 17.59 37.41 -8.98
C VAL A 579 18.39 38.52 -8.31
N ALA A 580 19.60 38.78 -8.84
CA ALA A 580 20.42 39.91 -8.42
C ALA A 580 19.94 41.24 -9.03
N ASP A 581 19.27 41.20 -10.20
CA ASP A 581 18.67 42.36 -10.88
C ASP A 581 17.29 41.98 -11.42
N PRO A 582 16.20 42.57 -10.91
CA PRO A 582 14.85 42.31 -11.41
C PRO A 582 14.63 42.62 -12.89
N LYS A 583 15.52 43.36 -13.51
CA LYS A 583 15.49 43.67 -14.96
C LYS A 583 16.09 42.53 -15.81
N GLN A 584 16.72 41.58 -15.19
CA GLN A 584 17.34 40.42 -15.81
C GLN A 584 16.75 39.11 -15.21
N PRO A 585 15.47 38.87 -15.36
CA PRO A 585 14.78 37.75 -14.69
C PRO A 585 15.27 36.36 -15.08
N ASP A 586 15.93 36.25 -16.27
CA ASP A 586 16.49 34.98 -16.76
C ASP A 586 17.88 34.68 -16.15
N ASN A 587 18.52 35.67 -15.49
CA ASN A 587 19.76 35.50 -14.76
C ASN A 587 19.51 35.31 -13.28
N PHE A 588 19.21 34.09 -12.89
CA PHE A 588 18.84 33.73 -11.51
C PHE A 588 19.65 32.51 -11.05
N THR A 589 19.63 32.33 -9.73
CA THR A 589 20.03 31.11 -9.02
C THR A 589 18.84 30.56 -8.25
N TRP A 590 18.93 29.34 -7.77
CA TRP A 590 17.87 28.71 -7.02
C TRP A 590 18.11 28.85 -5.52
N GLU A 591 17.11 29.36 -4.81
CA GLU A 591 17.02 29.40 -3.36
C GLU A 591 15.90 28.47 -2.90
N PHE A 592 16.12 27.67 -1.85
CA PHE A 592 15.14 26.75 -1.32
C PHE A 592 14.70 27.14 0.08
N LYS A 593 13.39 27.10 0.33
CA LYS A 593 12.81 27.43 1.65
C LYS A 593 11.97 26.26 2.15
N GLU A 594 12.25 25.80 3.37
CA GLU A 594 11.40 24.85 4.05
C GLU A 594 10.09 25.57 4.44
N THR A 595 8.97 24.97 4.07
CA THR A 595 7.65 25.57 4.25
C THR A 595 6.70 24.62 4.95
N LEU A 596 5.93 25.14 5.93
CA LEU A 596 4.77 24.44 6.44
C LEU A 596 3.56 24.87 5.61
N PRO A 597 3.02 24.02 4.72
CA PRO A 597 1.89 24.41 3.88
C PRO A 597 0.62 24.72 4.70
N ALA A 598 -0.20 25.68 4.23
CA ALA A 598 -1.40 26.10 4.97
C ALA A 598 -2.43 24.99 5.16
N LEU A 599 -2.43 23.99 4.27
CA LEU A 599 -3.33 22.83 4.41
C LEU A 599 -2.87 21.83 5.50
N ALA A 600 -1.63 21.94 6.00
CA ALA A 600 -1.14 21.17 7.13
C ALA A 600 -1.77 21.67 8.44
N SER A 601 -3.02 21.31 8.67
CA SER A 601 -3.77 21.70 9.87
C SER A 601 -3.72 20.59 10.93
N GLY A 602 -3.19 20.92 12.12
CA GLY A 602 -3.11 19.97 13.22
C GLY A 602 -1.91 19.05 13.17
N TYR A 603 -1.89 18.08 14.08
CA TYR A 603 -0.76 17.18 14.29
C TYR A 603 -1.26 15.75 14.37
N ASN A 604 -0.69 14.85 13.59
CA ASN A 604 -1.06 13.44 13.61
C ASN A 604 -0.90 12.86 15.01
N ARG A 605 -1.99 12.30 15.55
CA ARG A 605 -2.04 11.73 16.89
C ARG A 605 -2.53 10.29 16.83
N PHE A 606 -1.61 9.36 17.06
CA PHE A 606 -1.89 7.94 17.16
C PHE A 606 -2.08 7.57 18.65
N LEU A 607 -3.27 7.07 18.97
CA LEU A 607 -3.60 6.65 20.32
C LEU A 607 -3.34 5.15 20.50
N LEU A 608 -3.24 4.68 21.75
CA LEU A 608 -3.07 3.26 22.04
C LEU A 608 -4.20 2.40 21.47
N GLY A 609 -5.44 2.93 21.41
CA GLY A 609 -6.58 2.26 20.77
C GLY A 609 -6.45 2.11 19.24
N ASN A 610 -5.57 2.88 18.58
CA ASN A 610 -5.38 2.80 17.13
C ASN A 610 -4.43 1.66 16.69
N TYR A 611 -3.76 0.99 17.64
CA TYR A 611 -2.92 -0.17 17.31
C TYR A 611 -3.73 -1.31 16.67
N TYR A 612 -4.99 -1.45 17.05
CA TYR A 612 -5.92 -2.40 16.42
C TYR A 612 -7.22 -1.70 16.05
N SER A 613 -7.73 -2.00 14.88
CA SER A 613 -8.97 -1.40 14.39
C SER A 613 -10.16 -1.97 15.16
N GLN A 614 -11.16 -1.12 15.40
CA GLN A 614 -12.37 -1.46 16.14
C GLN A 614 -13.13 -2.60 15.46
N ILE A 615 -13.60 -3.56 16.25
CA ILE A 615 -14.55 -4.55 15.77
C ILE A 615 -15.90 -3.85 15.59
N PRO A 616 -16.57 -4.01 14.43
CA PRO A 616 -17.83 -3.35 14.19
C PRO A 616 -18.88 -3.66 15.27
N SER A 617 -19.57 -2.63 15.74
CA SER A 617 -20.53 -2.77 16.86
C SER A 617 -21.71 -3.71 16.57
N ASN A 618 -22.13 -3.79 15.30
CA ASN A 618 -23.16 -4.73 14.86
C ASN A 618 -22.67 -6.20 14.96
N VAL A 619 -21.39 -6.46 14.79
CA VAL A 619 -20.80 -7.79 14.97
C VAL A 619 -20.86 -8.20 16.45
N ILE A 620 -20.42 -7.31 17.35
CA ILE A 620 -20.49 -7.55 18.80
C ILE A 620 -21.96 -7.71 19.23
N GLY A 621 -22.85 -6.87 18.71
CA GLY A 621 -24.30 -6.97 19.01
C GLY A 621 -24.94 -8.26 18.53
N SER A 622 -24.42 -8.90 17.49
CA SER A 622 -24.91 -10.19 16.96
C SER A 622 -24.22 -11.41 17.56
N ASN A 623 -23.05 -11.25 18.18
CA ASN A 623 -22.28 -12.34 18.79
C ASN A 623 -21.62 -11.88 20.09
N SER A 624 -22.27 -12.16 21.21
CA SER A 624 -21.81 -11.77 22.56
C SER A 624 -20.50 -12.45 23.01
N LYS A 625 -20.00 -13.45 22.27
CA LYS A 625 -18.68 -14.07 22.53
C LYS A 625 -17.50 -13.22 22.02
N ILE A 626 -17.78 -12.16 21.25
CA ILE A 626 -16.76 -11.27 20.71
C ILE A 626 -16.57 -10.07 21.65
N ILE A 627 -15.34 -9.89 22.10
CA ILE A 627 -14.92 -8.74 22.91
C ILE A 627 -14.26 -7.67 22.04
N GLN A 628 -14.39 -6.39 22.45
CA GLN A 628 -13.81 -5.25 21.75
C GLN A 628 -12.29 -5.17 21.93
N GLN A 629 -11.63 -4.29 21.18
CA GLN A 629 -10.21 -3.99 21.27
C GLN A 629 -9.86 -3.28 22.60
N PRO A 630 -8.60 -3.38 23.05
CA PRO A 630 -8.17 -2.63 24.23
C PRO A 630 -8.10 -1.12 23.92
N ASN A 631 -8.37 -0.30 24.94
CA ASN A 631 -8.30 1.17 24.88
C ASN A 631 -9.31 1.84 23.94
N GLN A 632 -10.43 1.20 23.66
CA GLN A 632 -11.51 1.75 22.84
C GLN A 632 -12.83 1.80 23.61
#